data_fa16cf856cac221bc3a39be1e91c19bb
#
_entry.id   fa16cf856cac221bc3a39be1e91c19bb
#
_cell.length_a   1.000
_cell.length_b   1.000
_cell.length_c   1.000
_cell.angle_alpha   90.00
_cell.angle_beta   90.00
_cell.angle_gamma   90.00
#
_symmetry.space_group_name_H-M   'P 1'
#
loop_
_entity.id
_entity.type
_entity.pdbx_description
1 polymer ?
#
loop_
_entity_poly.entity_id
_entity_poly.type
_entity_poly.pdbx_seq_one_letter_code
_entity_poly.pdbx_strand_id
1 'polypeptide(L)'
;MKHNKSFAWMMAIAIASITMTACSLDGYEPEKPFVTCPAPKTMLFACSFTQPEIHAGVDVLFNEDDIEWFNVTTREIKFREMEEPLYKRLEPFHEIYFYLGYDALFVVSSFVTDWDSRVYTDLVLHYDVITDPGHGHYYLHDCYPLQFIDTDEVKANILKNARQWELFTYYLESKGKLRH
;
A
#
# COMPACT_ATOMS: atom_id res chain seq x y z
N MET A 1 72.56 22.52 39.83
CA MET A 1 73.07 22.32 38.45
C MET A 1 72.16 21.41 37.69
N LYS A 2 71.85 21.82 36.45
CA LYS A 2 71.22 21.13 35.31
C LYS A 2 69.73 21.03 35.33
N HIS A 3 69.26 21.89 34.48
CA HIS A 3 67.96 21.91 33.83
C HIS A 3 67.61 20.57 33.18
N ASN A 4 66.34 20.16 33.29
CA ASN A 4 65.74 19.32 32.30
C ASN A 4 64.38 19.92 31.89
N LYS A 5 64.43 20.45 30.71
CA LYS A 5 63.28 20.97 30.03
C LYS A 5 62.40 19.79 29.71
N SER A 6 61.24 19.74 30.35
CA SER A 6 60.18 18.86 30.00
C SER A 6 59.62 19.33 28.68
N PHE A 7 59.91 18.59 27.65
CA PHE A 7 59.35 18.76 26.31
C PHE A 7 57.90 18.30 26.40
N ALA A 8 56.99 19.28 26.48
CA ALA A 8 55.59 19.00 26.30
C ALA A 8 55.37 18.60 24.85
N TRP A 9 55.36 17.35 24.61
CA TRP A 9 54.89 16.79 23.39
C TRP A 9 53.36 16.97 23.36
N MET A 10 52.93 18.00 22.64
CA MET A 10 51.59 18.05 22.16
C MET A 10 51.40 16.92 21.15
N MET A 11 51.01 15.78 21.67
CA MET A 11 50.34 14.80 20.81
C MET A 11 49.03 15.43 20.35
N ALA A 12 49.07 16.04 19.20
CA ALA A 12 47.89 16.26 18.39
C ALA A 12 47.40 14.85 18.04
N ILE A 13 46.52 14.32 18.88
CA ILE A 13 45.66 13.20 18.48
C ILE A 13 44.81 13.74 17.38
N ALA A 14 45.26 13.56 16.14
CA ALA A 14 44.39 13.59 15.01
C ALA A 14 43.40 12.47 15.21
N ILE A 15 42.27 12.82 15.85
CA ILE A 15 41.08 12.01 15.79
C ILE A 15 40.71 12.01 14.34
N ALA A 16 41.27 11.04 13.61
CA ALA A 16 40.70 10.66 12.34
C ALA A 16 39.27 10.27 12.65
N SER A 17 38.40 11.23 12.47
CA SER A 17 36.95 10.96 12.35
C SER A 17 36.82 9.99 11.18
N ILE A 18 36.90 8.71 11.51
CA ILE A 18 36.36 7.69 10.64
C ILE A 18 34.85 8.04 10.62
N THR A 19 34.50 8.91 9.73
CA THR A 19 33.15 8.94 9.24
C THR A 19 32.96 7.55 8.67
N MET A 20 32.46 6.66 9.51
CA MET A 20 31.73 5.54 9.01
C MET A 20 30.61 6.17 8.18
N THR A 21 30.89 6.27 6.90
CA THR A 21 29.84 6.31 5.92
C THR A 21 29.13 4.99 6.18
N ALA A 22 28.18 5.02 7.13
CA ALA A 22 27.11 4.07 7.10
C ALA A 22 26.63 4.19 5.65
N CYS A 23 26.97 3.21 4.82
CA CYS A 23 26.12 2.86 3.73
C CYS A 23 24.80 2.60 4.43
N SER A 24 24.00 3.66 4.60
CA SER A 24 22.59 3.47 4.65
C SER A 24 22.36 2.59 3.42
N LEU A 25 22.03 1.35 3.67
CA LEU A 25 21.14 0.65 2.78
C LEU A 25 20.01 1.65 2.65
N ASP A 26 20.15 2.52 1.66
CA ASP A 26 19.06 3.35 1.19
C ASP A 26 17.98 2.33 0.95
N GLY A 27 17.12 2.24 1.96
CA GLY A 27 15.95 1.43 1.85
C GLY A 27 15.38 1.86 0.52
N TYR A 28 15.15 0.93 -0.34
CA TYR A 28 14.41 1.11 -1.56
C TYR A 28 13.09 1.76 -1.15
N GLU A 29 13.08 3.10 -1.03
CA GLU A 29 11.84 3.84 -1.00
C GLU A 29 11.26 3.56 -2.37
N PRO A 30 10.14 2.84 -2.45
CA PRO A 30 9.46 2.68 -3.73
C PRO A 30 9.24 4.10 -4.26
N GLU A 31 9.86 4.42 -5.38
CA GLU A 31 9.69 5.72 -6.01
C GLU A 31 8.19 5.95 -6.08
N LYS A 32 7.73 7.00 -5.36
CA LYS A 32 6.30 7.31 -5.31
C LYS A 32 5.85 7.49 -6.75
N PRO A 33 4.91 6.66 -7.23
CA PRO A 33 4.48 6.75 -8.62
C PRO A 33 4.02 8.19 -8.89
N PHE A 34 4.52 8.79 -9.95
CA PHE A 34 4.23 10.16 -10.32
C PHE A 34 2.80 10.21 -10.89
N VAL A 35 1.84 10.27 -10.00
CA VAL A 35 0.43 10.35 -10.41
C VAL A 35 0.12 11.80 -10.76
N THR A 36 0.01 12.10 -12.04
CA THR A 36 -0.52 13.39 -12.54
C THR A 36 -2.05 13.44 -12.48
N CYS A 37 -2.64 12.75 -11.51
CA CYS A 37 -4.08 12.74 -11.34
C CYS A 37 -4.53 14.06 -10.68
N PRO A 38 -5.55 14.76 -11.21
CA PRO A 38 -6.08 15.97 -10.62
C PRO A 38 -6.96 15.73 -9.39
N ALA A 39 -6.69 14.66 -8.64
CA ALA A 39 -7.44 14.35 -7.43
C ALA A 39 -7.30 15.47 -6.39
N PRO A 40 -8.37 15.87 -5.72
CA PRO A 40 -8.28 16.79 -4.59
C PRO A 40 -7.40 16.19 -3.49
N LYS A 41 -6.65 17.05 -2.77
CA LYS A 41 -5.63 16.68 -1.77
C LYS A 41 -6.10 15.73 -0.65
N THR A 42 -7.36 15.46 -0.54
CA THR A 42 -7.96 14.65 0.54
C THR A 42 -8.97 13.62 0.05
N MET A 43 -8.98 13.31 -1.23
CA MET A 43 -9.87 12.28 -1.78
C MET A 43 -9.20 10.91 -1.75
N LEU A 44 -9.93 9.91 -1.31
CA LEU A 44 -9.55 8.51 -1.49
C LEU A 44 -9.90 8.07 -2.91
N PHE A 45 -8.96 7.48 -3.61
CA PHE A 45 -9.20 6.88 -4.92
C PHE A 45 -8.30 5.67 -5.16
N ALA A 46 -8.70 4.85 -6.11
CA ALA A 46 -7.90 3.75 -6.61
C ALA A 46 -7.63 3.95 -8.10
N CYS A 47 -6.41 3.68 -8.50
CA CYS A 47 -6.00 3.78 -9.90
C CYS A 47 -5.09 2.62 -10.29
N SER A 48 -4.87 2.47 -11.59
CA SER A 48 -3.83 1.61 -12.12
C SER A 48 -3.07 2.33 -13.23
N PHE A 49 -2.02 1.70 -13.73
CA PHE A 49 -1.18 2.26 -14.79
C PHE A 49 -1.28 1.41 -16.05
N THR A 50 -1.53 2.06 -17.19
CA THR A 50 -1.52 1.37 -18.50
C THR A 50 -0.11 0.98 -18.93
N GLN A 51 0.91 1.67 -18.39
CA GLN A 51 2.32 1.38 -18.61
C GLN A 51 3.00 1.23 -17.23
N PRO A 52 2.82 0.10 -16.55
CA PRO A 52 3.26 -0.07 -15.16
C PRO A 52 4.77 0.05 -14.97
N GLU A 53 5.58 -0.30 -15.97
CA GLU A 53 7.05 -0.25 -15.87
C GLU A 53 7.60 1.18 -15.68
N ILE A 54 6.84 2.19 -16.14
CA ILE A 54 7.21 3.61 -16.03
C ILE A 54 6.16 4.43 -15.28
N HIS A 55 5.20 3.78 -14.64
CA HIS A 55 4.09 4.42 -13.92
C HIS A 55 3.39 5.53 -14.73
N ALA A 56 3.14 5.27 -16.02
CA ALA A 56 2.49 6.21 -16.92
C ALA A 56 1.12 5.72 -17.38
N GLY A 57 0.27 6.66 -17.82
CA GLY A 57 -1.09 6.34 -18.26
C GLY A 57 -1.98 5.92 -17.09
N VAL A 58 -2.31 6.88 -16.22
CA VAL A 58 -3.12 6.63 -15.01
C VAL A 58 -4.59 6.47 -15.38
N ASP A 59 -5.17 5.34 -15.02
CA ASP A 59 -6.60 5.09 -15.08
C ASP A 59 -7.18 5.08 -13.66
N VAL A 60 -8.07 6.01 -13.36
CA VAL A 60 -8.81 6.02 -12.10
C VAL A 60 -9.93 4.99 -12.19
N LEU A 61 -9.84 3.98 -11.34
CA LEU A 61 -10.75 2.84 -11.33
C LEU A 61 -12.03 3.15 -10.54
N PHE A 62 -11.86 3.77 -9.38
CA PHE A 62 -12.96 4.26 -8.52
C PHE A 62 -12.41 5.28 -7.52
N ASN A 63 -13.31 5.98 -6.87
CA ASN A 63 -13.01 6.96 -5.83
C ASN A 63 -13.93 6.78 -4.61
N GLU A 64 -13.78 7.62 -3.60
CA GLU A 64 -14.56 7.53 -2.35
C GLU A 64 -16.07 7.65 -2.56
N ASP A 65 -16.53 8.35 -3.60
CA ASP A 65 -17.97 8.53 -3.87
C ASP A 65 -18.58 7.24 -4.41
N ASP A 66 -17.77 6.39 -5.03
CA ASP A 66 -18.18 5.07 -5.51
C ASP A 66 -18.28 4.05 -4.36
N ILE A 67 -17.60 4.28 -3.24
CA ILE A 67 -17.67 3.43 -2.06
C ILE A 67 -18.91 3.80 -1.25
N GLU A 68 -19.78 2.81 -1.02
CA GLU A 68 -20.92 2.95 -0.13
C GLU A 68 -20.49 2.76 1.33
N TRP A 69 -19.77 1.69 1.62
CA TRP A 69 -19.21 1.39 2.94
C TRP A 69 -18.09 0.35 2.85
N PHE A 70 -17.29 0.27 3.92
CA PHE A 70 -16.29 -0.74 4.17
C PHE A 70 -16.50 -1.35 5.57
N ASN A 71 -16.51 -2.68 5.67
CA ASN A 71 -16.61 -3.39 6.94
C ASN A 71 -15.21 -3.83 7.40
N VAL A 72 -14.80 -3.37 8.58
CA VAL A 72 -13.47 -3.66 9.14
C VAL A 72 -13.29 -5.13 9.50
N THR A 73 -14.36 -5.78 9.96
CA THR A 73 -14.33 -7.17 10.44
C THR A 73 -14.25 -8.15 9.28
N THR A 74 -15.12 -7.98 8.29
CA THR A 74 -15.20 -8.88 7.13
C THR A 74 -14.26 -8.50 6.00
N ARG A 75 -13.71 -7.29 6.05
CA ARG A 75 -12.91 -6.67 4.96
C ARG A 75 -13.71 -6.43 3.69
N GLU A 76 -15.03 -6.52 3.75
CA GLU A 76 -15.91 -6.26 2.62
C GLU A 76 -15.95 -4.76 2.30
N ILE A 77 -15.84 -4.46 1.02
CA ILE A 77 -16.03 -3.12 0.46
C ILE A 77 -17.26 -3.15 -0.45
N LYS A 78 -18.26 -2.36 -0.08
CA LYS A 78 -19.47 -2.22 -0.91
C LYS A 78 -19.34 -1.02 -1.80
N PHE A 79 -19.45 -1.25 -3.08
CA PHE A 79 -19.54 -0.20 -4.09
C PHE A 79 -20.97 0.14 -4.41
N ARG A 80 -21.21 1.38 -4.79
CA ARG A 80 -22.47 1.82 -5.37
C ARG A 80 -22.66 1.15 -6.73
N GLU A 81 -23.90 1.10 -7.16
CA GLU A 81 -24.22 0.65 -8.53
C GLU A 81 -23.60 1.61 -9.55
N MET A 82 -22.87 1.06 -10.50
CA MET A 82 -22.20 1.78 -11.59
C MET A 82 -22.77 1.34 -12.92
N GLU A 83 -22.73 2.23 -13.94
CA GLU A 83 -23.16 1.89 -15.30
C GLU A 83 -22.39 0.70 -15.87
N GLU A 84 -21.07 0.72 -15.68
CA GLU A 84 -20.21 -0.42 -15.98
C GLU A 84 -19.85 -1.13 -14.68
N PRO A 85 -20.09 -2.46 -14.58
CA PRO A 85 -19.72 -3.23 -13.40
C PRO A 85 -18.23 -3.07 -13.09
N LEU A 86 -17.91 -2.80 -11.82
CA LEU A 86 -16.54 -2.52 -11.38
C LEU A 86 -15.55 -3.65 -11.75
N TYR A 87 -15.97 -4.92 -11.65
CA TYR A 87 -15.10 -6.05 -11.99
C TYR A 87 -14.58 -5.98 -13.44
N LYS A 88 -15.39 -5.52 -14.40
CA LYS A 88 -14.97 -5.35 -15.80
C LYS A 88 -13.92 -4.26 -15.95
N ARG A 89 -14.05 -3.21 -15.15
CA ARG A 89 -13.09 -2.12 -15.11
C ARG A 89 -11.76 -2.54 -14.49
N LEU A 90 -11.81 -3.49 -13.55
CA LEU A 90 -10.64 -3.99 -12.84
C LEU A 90 -9.88 -5.10 -13.60
N GLU A 91 -10.61 -5.92 -14.37
CA GLU A 91 -10.08 -7.11 -15.06
C GLU A 91 -8.80 -6.86 -15.89
N PRO A 92 -8.62 -5.73 -16.60
CA PRO A 92 -7.43 -5.47 -17.39
C PRO A 92 -6.16 -5.20 -16.57
N PHE A 93 -6.29 -4.92 -15.27
CA PHE A 93 -5.21 -4.44 -14.44
C PHE A 93 -4.72 -5.51 -13.47
N HIS A 94 -3.38 -5.60 -13.32
CA HIS A 94 -2.75 -6.52 -12.37
C HIS A 94 -2.58 -5.89 -10.98
N GLU A 95 -2.20 -4.60 -10.94
CA GLU A 95 -1.97 -3.88 -9.70
C GLU A 95 -2.92 -2.70 -9.58
N ILE A 96 -3.46 -2.52 -8.38
CA ILE A 96 -4.37 -1.42 -8.06
C ILE A 96 -3.75 -0.61 -6.92
N TYR A 97 -3.55 0.66 -7.16
CA TYR A 97 -2.92 1.59 -6.23
C TYR A 97 -3.99 2.42 -5.53
N PHE A 98 -4.03 2.35 -4.21
CA PHE A 98 -4.91 3.18 -3.39
C PHE A 98 -4.16 4.41 -2.92
N TYR A 99 -4.77 5.57 -3.09
CA TYR A 99 -4.24 6.86 -2.69
C TYR A 99 -5.19 7.61 -1.79
N LEU A 100 -4.62 8.38 -0.86
CA LEU A 100 -5.32 9.41 -0.11
C LEU A 100 -4.71 10.77 -0.50
N GLY A 101 -5.35 11.48 -1.39
CA GLY A 101 -4.78 12.65 -2.04
C GLY A 101 -3.57 12.28 -2.89
N TYR A 102 -2.38 12.71 -2.47
CA TYR A 102 -1.13 12.39 -3.15
C TYR A 102 -0.32 11.29 -2.47
N ASP A 103 -0.76 10.82 -1.32
CA ASP A 103 -0.06 9.81 -0.55
C ASP A 103 -0.56 8.42 -0.92
N ALA A 104 0.37 7.55 -1.35
CA ALA A 104 0.06 6.15 -1.57
C ALA A 104 -0.26 5.48 -0.23
N LEU A 105 -1.42 4.83 -0.15
CA LEU A 105 -1.81 4.03 1.01
C LEU A 105 -1.26 2.63 0.88
N PHE A 106 -1.75 1.88 -0.08
CA PHE A 106 -1.28 0.52 -0.35
C PHE A 106 -1.45 0.16 -1.82
N VAL A 107 -0.74 -0.88 -2.19
CA VAL A 107 -0.86 -1.53 -3.49
C VAL A 107 -1.58 -2.86 -3.28
N VAL A 108 -2.64 -3.05 -4.02
CA VAL A 108 -3.32 -4.33 -4.16
C VAL A 108 -2.60 -5.08 -5.28
N SER A 109 -1.95 -6.17 -4.94
CA SER A 109 -1.08 -6.92 -5.85
C SER A 109 -1.83 -7.63 -6.98
N SER A 110 -3.12 -7.88 -6.79
CA SER A 110 -3.96 -8.48 -7.83
C SER A 110 -5.45 -8.28 -7.56
N PHE A 111 -6.22 -8.17 -8.64
CA PHE A 111 -7.64 -8.43 -8.64
C PHE A 111 -7.86 -9.93 -8.86
N VAL A 112 -8.56 -10.58 -7.95
CA VAL A 112 -8.79 -12.04 -7.98
C VAL A 112 -10.27 -12.36 -7.90
N THR A 113 -10.64 -13.51 -8.43
CA THR A 113 -12.00 -14.07 -8.34
C THR A 113 -11.94 -15.46 -7.72
N ASP A 114 -13.07 -16.04 -7.35
CA ASP A 114 -13.17 -17.41 -6.82
C ASP A 114 -12.59 -18.49 -7.75
N TRP A 115 -12.39 -18.18 -9.02
CA TRP A 115 -11.83 -19.08 -10.01
C TRP A 115 -10.30 -18.97 -10.11
N ASP A 116 -9.68 -18.02 -9.40
CA ASP A 116 -8.22 -17.89 -9.42
C ASP A 116 -7.58 -19.00 -8.57
N SER A 117 -6.68 -19.76 -9.17
CA SER A 117 -5.98 -20.85 -8.51
C SER A 117 -4.59 -20.47 -7.98
N ARG A 118 -4.17 -19.22 -8.20
CA ARG A 118 -2.86 -18.71 -7.74
C ARG A 118 -2.92 -18.38 -6.25
N VAL A 119 -1.75 -18.40 -5.63
CA VAL A 119 -1.58 -17.96 -4.23
C VAL A 119 -0.94 -16.59 -4.22
N TYR A 120 -1.53 -15.69 -3.45
CA TYR A 120 -1.05 -14.34 -3.21
C TYR A 120 -0.83 -14.15 -1.72
N THR A 121 0.35 -13.69 -1.35
CA THR A 121 0.75 -13.45 0.04
C THR A 121 0.67 -11.98 0.45
N ASP A 122 0.29 -11.12 -0.49
CA ASP A 122 0.07 -9.69 -0.33
C ASP A 122 -1.42 -9.34 -0.49
N LEU A 123 -1.75 -8.06 -0.24
CA LEU A 123 -3.09 -7.53 -0.34
C LEU A 123 -3.70 -7.77 -1.72
N VAL A 124 -4.91 -8.31 -1.75
CA VAL A 124 -5.69 -8.55 -2.96
C VAL A 124 -7.07 -7.92 -2.88
N LEU A 125 -7.62 -7.54 -4.01
CA LEU A 125 -9.04 -7.22 -4.16
C LEU A 125 -9.75 -8.44 -4.72
N HIS A 126 -10.48 -9.15 -3.85
CA HIS A 126 -11.21 -10.37 -4.19
C HIS A 126 -12.65 -10.02 -4.57
N TYR A 127 -13.10 -10.53 -5.69
CA TYR A 127 -14.47 -10.45 -6.16
C TYR A 127 -15.13 -11.83 -6.03
N ASP A 128 -15.96 -11.97 -5.00
CA ASP A 128 -16.74 -13.19 -4.75
C ASP A 128 -18.00 -13.17 -5.63
N VAL A 129 -18.05 -14.08 -6.59
CA VAL A 129 -19.19 -14.27 -7.49
C VAL A 129 -20.00 -15.52 -7.15
N ILE A 130 -19.47 -16.40 -6.30
CA ILE A 130 -20.11 -17.68 -5.97
C ILE A 130 -21.21 -17.47 -4.95
N THR A 131 -20.96 -16.64 -3.93
CA THR A 131 -21.89 -16.43 -2.82
C THR A 131 -23.13 -15.68 -3.26
N ASP A 132 -23.01 -14.71 -4.17
CA ASP A 132 -24.16 -13.98 -4.73
C ASP A 132 -23.98 -13.73 -6.24
N PRO A 133 -24.34 -14.73 -7.08
CA PRO A 133 -24.25 -14.58 -8.53
C PRO A 133 -25.15 -13.45 -9.04
N GLY A 134 -24.55 -12.36 -9.49
CA GLY A 134 -25.23 -11.16 -10.01
C GLY A 134 -25.06 -9.91 -9.17
N HIS A 135 -24.67 -10.03 -7.90
CA HIS A 135 -24.38 -8.90 -7.01
C HIS A 135 -23.04 -9.08 -6.30
N GLY A 136 -22.04 -9.53 -7.02
CA GLY A 136 -20.76 -9.92 -6.45
C GLY A 136 -20.21 -9.01 -5.33
N HIS A 137 -19.63 -9.61 -4.34
CA HIS A 137 -19.04 -8.95 -3.18
C HIS A 137 -17.56 -8.72 -3.39
N TYR A 138 -17.06 -7.57 -2.93
CA TYR A 138 -15.64 -7.23 -3.01
C TYR A 138 -15.04 -7.24 -1.62
N TYR A 139 -13.85 -7.85 -1.52
CA TYR A 139 -13.11 -7.93 -0.25
C TYR A 139 -11.67 -7.50 -0.44
N LEU A 140 -11.14 -6.71 0.49
CA LEU A 140 -9.72 -6.40 0.59
C LEU A 140 -9.07 -7.40 1.56
N HIS A 141 -8.55 -8.50 1.03
CA HIS A 141 -7.91 -9.54 1.83
C HIS A 141 -6.39 -9.37 1.86
N ASP A 142 -5.77 -9.67 3.01
CA ASP A 142 -4.33 -9.61 3.19
C ASP A 142 -3.59 -10.76 2.49
N CYS A 143 -4.31 -11.74 1.96
CA CYS A 143 -3.80 -12.83 1.11
C CYS A 143 -4.95 -13.54 0.38
N TYR A 144 -4.63 -14.35 -0.61
CA TYR A 144 -5.58 -15.25 -1.28
C TYR A 144 -4.92 -16.56 -1.70
N PRO A 145 -5.53 -17.73 -1.48
CA PRO A 145 -6.73 -17.97 -0.66
C PRO A 145 -6.49 -17.71 0.84
N LEU A 146 -7.55 -17.45 1.61
CA LEU A 146 -7.49 -17.07 3.03
C LEU A 146 -6.84 -18.11 3.96
N GLN A 147 -6.76 -19.37 3.53
CA GLN A 147 -6.08 -20.45 4.29
C GLN A 147 -4.60 -20.18 4.54
N PHE A 148 -3.97 -19.23 3.81
CA PHE A 148 -2.57 -18.86 3.96
C PHE A 148 -2.35 -17.69 4.95
N ILE A 149 -3.41 -17.16 5.58
CA ILE A 149 -3.35 -15.99 6.46
C ILE A 149 -2.34 -16.15 7.62
N ASP A 150 -2.12 -17.38 8.07
CA ASP A 150 -1.24 -17.68 9.19
C ASP A 150 0.24 -17.88 8.82
N THR A 151 0.60 -17.78 7.55
CA THR A 151 2.00 -17.89 7.12
C THR A 151 2.82 -16.69 7.59
N ASP A 152 4.11 -16.90 7.83
CA ASP A 152 5.02 -15.84 8.31
C ASP A 152 5.13 -14.69 7.31
N GLU A 153 5.10 -14.99 6.02
CA GLU A 153 5.15 -14.01 4.94
C GLU A 153 3.91 -13.10 4.96
N VAL A 154 2.72 -13.66 5.04
CA VAL A 154 1.48 -12.89 5.11
C VAL A 154 1.45 -12.03 6.38
N LYS A 155 1.85 -12.59 7.54
CA LYS A 155 1.93 -11.84 8.80
C LYS A 155 2.91 -10.67 8.71
N ALA A 156 4.04 -10.83 8.03
CA ALA A 156 4.98 -9.74 7.79
C ALA A 156 4.36 -8.64 6.92
N ASN A 157 3.62 -9.00 5.87
CA ASN A 157 2.94 -8.06 5.00
C ASN A 157 1.78 -7.34 5.70
N ILE A 158 1.02 -8.01 6.56
CA ILE A 158 0.01 -7.39 7.42
C ILE A 158 0.65 -6.31 8.32
N LEU A 159 1.77 -6.63 8.97
CA LEU A 159 2.48 -5.66 9.82
C LEU A 159 3.02 -4.48 9.02
N LYS A 160 3.54 -4.71 7.83
CA LYS A 160 4.02 -3.66 6.93
C LYS A 160 2.91 -2.68 6.55
N ASN A 161 1.69 -3.18 6.35
CA ASN A 161 0.53 -2.40 5.92
C ASN A 161 -0.30 -1.84 7.09
N ALA A 162 0.04 -2.12 8.35
CA ALA A 162 -0.78 -1.78 9.51
C ALA A 162 -1.11 -0.28 9.60
N ARG A 163 -0.11 0.59 9.42
CA ARG A 163 -0.31 2.05 9.44
C ARG A 163 -1.22 2.54 8.32
N GLN A 164 -1.08 1.97 7.15
CA GLN A 164 -1.89 2.31 5.98
C GLN A 164 -3.35 1.91 6.19
N TRP A 165 -3.57 0.76 6.84
CA TRP A 165 -4.91 0.34 7.26
C TRP A 165 -5.54 1.30 8.26
N GLU A 166 -4.79 1.79 9.24
CA GLU A 166 -5.28 2.80 10.19
C GLU A 166 -5.69 4.09 9.47
N LEU A 167 -4.89 4.57 8.53
CA LEU A 167 -5.21 5.78 7.75
C LEU A 167 -6.46 5.58 6.87
N PHE A 168 -6.58 4.43 6.21
CA PHE A 168 -7.71 4.09 5.36
C PHE A 168 -9.01 4.01 6.15
N THR A 169 -9.00 3.26 7.25
CA THR A 169 -10.20 3.10 8.11
C THR A 169 -10.59 4.40 8.78
N TYR A 170 -9.63 5.16 9.33
CA TYR A 170 -9.87 6.48 9.90
C TYR A 170 -10.50 7.44 8.89
N TYR A 171 -9.99 7.42 7.66
CA TYR A 171 -10.56 8.26 6.60
C TYR A 171 -12.00 7.89 6.29
N LEU A 172 -12.30 6.60 6.09
CA LEU A 172 -13.67 6.13 5.81
C LEU A 172 -14.61 6.36 6.99
N GLU A 173 -14.12 6.25 8.24
CA GLU A 173 -14.87 6.61 9.43
C GLU A 173 -15.25 8.09 9.43
N SER A 174 -14.30 8.98 9.11
CA SER A 174 -14.56 10.43 9.01
C SER A 174 -15.60 10.79 7.95
N LYS A 175 -15.81 9.92 6.96
CA LYS A 175 -16.81 10.05 5.90
C LYS A 175 -18.12 9.31 6.22
N GLY A 176 -18.22 8.64 7.37
CA GLY A 176 -19.39 7.84 7.75
C GLY A 176 -19.57 6.57 6.91
N LYS A 177 -18.49 6.07 6.32
CA LYS A 177 -18.49 4.91 5.42
C LYS A 177 -17.88 3.66 6.07
N LEU A 178 -17.52 3.70 7.35
CA LEU A 178 -16.98 2.56 8.07
C LEU A 178 -18.11 1.78 8.76
N ARG A 179 -18.01 0.45 8.74
CA ARG A 179 -18.86 -0.50 9.48
C ARG A 179 -18.00 -1.46 10.28
N HIS A 180 -18.58 -1.99 11.35
CA HIS A 180 -17.95 -2.96 12.25
C HIS A 180 -18.68 -4.31 12.23
#